data_e5591b957e56b5e5ee8714a114960703
#
_entry.id   e5591b957e56b5e5ee8714a114960703
#
_cell.length_a   1.000
_cell.length_b   1.000
_cell.length_c   1.000
_cell.angle_alpha   90.00
_cell.angle_beta   90.00
_cell.angle_gamma   90.00
#
_symmetry.space_group_name_H-M   'P 1'
#
loop_
_entity.id
_entity.type
_entity.pdbx_description
1 polymer ?
#
loop_
_entity_poly.entity_id
_entity_poly.type
_entity_poly.pdbx_seq_one_letter_code
_entity_poly.pdbx_strand_id
1 'polypeptide(L)'
;MPGSLSSPLAKTYFGFLSDELLTHIAQRLDLNMTQVTETLAYYSMLRRKPVGRYHIQVCTNISCMLRGGNELYAHVQKRLGIGNKEVSPSGTFSLEEVECIGACTGAPAMQVNFDYYENLDPEKVDVIFEQLQDGRVPKPVPVISGALHERNANEVVVISKRFGIPNSRSIDVYLKHEGYQGL
;
A
#
# COMPACT_ATOMS: atom_id res chain seq x y z
N MET A 1 20.23 -22.01 11.02
CA MET A 1 18.91 -22.56 10.68
C MET A 1 18.17 -21.50 9.84
N PRO A 2 17.74 -21.76 8.62
CA PRO A 2 17.02 -20.77 7.85
C PRO A 2 15.67 -20.52 8.51
N GLY A 3 15.39 -19.27 8.84
CA GLY A 3 14.13 -18.83 9.40
C GLY A 3 12.94 -19.19 8.52
N SER A 4 11.75 -19.28 9.09
CA SER A 4 10.54 -19.72 8.41
C SER A 4 10.31 -18.93 7.12
N LEU A 5 10.25 -19.61 5.99
CA LEU A 5 10.04 -19.04 4.65
C LEU A 5 8.63 -18.42 4.45
N SER A 6 7.76 -18.54 5.45
CA SER A 6 6.44 -17.89 5.52
C SER A 6 6.49 -16.45 6.03
N SER A 7 7.69 -15.96 6.39
CA SER A 7 7.83 -14.59 6.92
C SER A 7 7.89 -13.54 5.80
N PRO A 8 7.60 -12.26 6.10
CA PRO A 8 7.85 -11.15 5.19
C PRO A 8 9.26 -11.12 4.61
N LEU A 9 10.22 -11.75 5.30
CA LEU A 9 11.61 -11.92 4.87
C LEU A 9 11.74 -12.72 3.56
N ALA A 10 10.95 -13.78 3.36
CA ALA A 10 11.00 -14.55 2.11
C ALA A 10 10.65 -13.68 0.90
N LYS A 11 9.69 -12.80 1.03
CA LYS A 11 9.33 -11.83 -0.01
C LYS A 11 10.45 -10.81 -0.26
N THR A 12 11.12 -10.35 0.79
CA THR A 12 12.25 -9.41 0.68
C THR A 12 13.43 -10.03 -0.07
N TYR A 13 13.67 -11.34 0.12
CA TYR A 13 14.77 -12.05 -0.55
C TYR A 13 14.45 -12.43 -1.99
N PHE A 14 13.21 -12.87 -2.28
CA PHE A 14 12.86 -13.47 -3.57
C PHE A 14 11.90 -12.61 -4.41
N GLY A 15 11.30 -11.57 -3.85
CA GLY A 15 10.36 -10.69 -4.52
C GLY A 15 9.02 -11.35 -4.90
N PHE A 16 8.97 -12.69 -4.99
CA PHE A 16 7.78 -13.49 -5.31
C PHE A 16 7.88 -14.89 -4.69
N LEU A 17 6.77 -15.61 -4.69
CA LEU A 17 6.64 -16.96 -4.14
C LEU A 17 6.48 -17.96 -5.31
N SER A 18 7.53 -18.70 -5.62
CA SER A 18 7.48 -19.74 -6.65
C SER A 18 6.66 -20.95 -6.19
N ASP A 19 6.22 -21.80 -7.13
CA ASP A 19 5.42 -22.98 -6.82
C ASP A 19 6.24 -24.00 -5.98
N GLU A 20 7.56 -24.09 -6.18
CA GLU A 20 8.44 -24.91 -5.37
C GLU A 20 8.51 -24.42 -3.93
N LEU A 21 8.59 -23.08 -3.75
CA LEU A 21 8.61 -22.47 -2.42
C LEU A 21 7.28 -22.68 -1.71
N LEU A 22 6.15 -22.57 -2.43
CA LEU A 22 4.83 -22.83 -1.87
C LEU A 22 4.66 -24.29 -1.45
N THR A 23 5.16 -25.23 -2.26
CA THR A 23 5.18 -26.66 -1.91
C THR A 23 6.00 -26.91 -0.65
N HIS A 24 7.17 -26.28 -0.54
CA HIS A 24 7.99 -26.39 0.65
C HIS A 24 7.30 -25.79 1.91
N ILE A 25 6.64 -24.66 1.78
CA ILE A 25 5.85 -24.04 2.86
C ILE A 25 4.72 -24.98 3.30
N ALA A 26 3.96 -25.54 2.35
CA ALA A 26 2.88 -26.47 2.61
C ALA A 26 3.35 -27.67 3.42
N GLN A 27 4.43 -28.32 2.99
CA GLN A 27 5.02 -29.46 3.67
C GLN A 27 5.52 -29.10 5.08
N ARG A 28 6.17 -27.94 5.25
CA ARG A 28 6.74 -27.53 6.52
C ARG A 28 5.69 -27.16 7.57
N LEU A 29 4.54 -26.64 7.13
CA LEU A 29 3.44 -26.22 8.00
C LEU A 29 2.32 -27.28 8.11
N ASP A 30 2.50 -28.44 7.48
CA ASP A 30 1.49 -29.51 7.40
C ASP A 30 0.15 -29.00 6.86
N LEU A 31 0.22 -28.20 5.77
CA LEU A 31 -0.93 -27.63 5.08
C LEU A 31 -1.09 -28.29 3.70
N ASN A 32 -2.32 -28.37 3.21
CA ASN A 32 -2.53 -28.73 1.83
C ASN A 32 -2.31 -27.51 0.89
N MET A 33 -2.04 -27.77 -0.39
CA MET A 33 -1.76 -26.71 -1.38
C MET A 33 -2.94 -25.75 -1.57
N THR A 34 -4.17 -26.18 -1.35
CA THR A 34 -5.35 -25.32 -1.45
C THR A 34 -5.30 -24.24 -0.38
N GLN A 35 -5.04 -24.59 0.88
CA GLN A 35 -4.93 -23.63 1.98
C GLN A 35 -3.83 -22.60 1.75
N VAL A 36 -2.69 -23.04 1.23
CA VAL A 36 -1.58 -22.12 0.89
C VAL A 36 -1.98 -21.20 -0.26
N THR A 37 -2.64 -21.73 -1.29
CA THR A 37 -3.07 -20.95 -2.46
C THR A 37 -4.18 -19.96 -2.11
N GLU A 38 -5.14 -20.34 -1.27
CA GLU A 38 -6.19 -19.43 -0.75
C GLU A 38 -5.58 -18.26 0.01
N THR A 39 -4.61 -18.53 0.88
CA THR A 39 -3.88 -17.46 1.60
C THR A 39 -3.17 -16.51 0.63
N LEU A 40 -2.53 -17.06 -0.40
CA LEU A 40 -1.88 -16.24 -1.43
C LEU A 40 -2.87 -15.37 -2.22
N ALA A 41 -4.01 -15.95 -2.56
CA ALA A 41 -5.05 -15.25 -3.33
C ALA A 41 -5.68 -14.11 -2.52
N TYR A 42 -5.81 -14.30 -1.21
CA TYR A 42 -6.37 -13.30 -0.30
C TYR A 42 -5.41 -12.12 -0.05
N TYR A 43 -4.14 -12.41 0.18
CA TYR A 43 -3.15 -11.37 0.48
C TYR A 43 -2.45 -10.88 -0.80
N SER A 44 -2.96 -9.80 -1.38
CA SER A 44 -2.46 -9.22 -2.64
C SER A 44 -0.97 -8.85 -2.64
N MET A 45 -0.38 -8.70 -1.45
CA MET A 45 1.06 -8.45 -1.30
C MET A 45 1.92 -9.71 -1.53
N LEU A 46 1.32 -10.90 -1.50
CA LEU A 46 1.99 -12.17 -1.77
C LEU A 46 1.87 -12.47 -3.27
N ARG A 47 2.96 -12.42 -3.99
CA ARG A 47 2.97 -12.54 -5.46
C ARG A 47 3.56 -13.86 -5.90
N ARG A 48 2.94 -14.48 -6.91
CA ARG A 48 3.42 -15.73 -7.54
C ARG A 48 4.33 -15.47 -8.75
N LYS A 49 4.38 -14.24 -9.24
CA LYS A 49 5.22 -13.85 -10.39
C LYS A 49 6.23 -12.79 -9.96
N PRO A 50 7.40 -12.77 -10.59
CA PRO A 50 8.35 -11.70 -10.39
C PRO A 50 7.71 -10.33 -10.68
N VAL A 51 8.10 -9.35 -9.91
CA VAL A 51 7.76 -7.94 -10.12
C VAL A 51 9.03 -7.13 -10.29
N GLY A 52 8.92 -5.94 -10.85
CA GLY A 52 10.04 -5.03 -10.97
C GLY A 52 10.59 -4.59 -9.60
N ARG A 53 11.81 -4.04 -9.62
CA ARG A 53 12.41 -3.45 -8.42
C ARG A 53 11.46 -2.44 -7.75
N TYR A 54 10.76 -1.66 -8.57
CA TYR A 54 9.69 -0.75 -8.16
C TYR A 54 8.36 -1.25 -8.72
N HIS A 55 7.52 -1.77 -7.85
CA HIS A 55 6.18 -2.21 -8.22
C HIS A 55 5.21 -1.06 -8.03
N ILE A 56 4.67 -0.59 -9.13
CA ILE A 56 3.76 0.55 -9.21
C ILE A 56 2.33 0.02 -9.22
N GLN A 57 1.53 0.43 -8.25
CA GLN A 57 0.11 0.11 -8.17
C GLN A 57 -0.70 1.40 -8.21
N VAL A 58 -1.50 1.59 -9.25
CA VAL A 58 -2.32 2.78 -9.43
C VAL A 58 -3.77 2.46 -9.09
N CYS A 59 -4.35 3.25 -8.22
CA CYS A 59 -5.74 3.11 -7.81
C CYS A 59 -6.68 3.75 -8.84
N THR A 60 -7.67 2.97 -9.30
CA THR A 60 -8.69 3.41 -10.26
C THR A 60 -10.12 3.33 -9.69
N ASN A 61 -10.27 3.11 -8.37
CA ASN A 61 -11.58 3.05 -7.74
C ASN A 61 -12.19 4.44 -7.54
N ILE A 62 -13.45 4.48 -7.13
CA ILE A 62 -14.37 5.61 -7.20
C ILE A 62 -13.72 6.97 -6.88
N SER A 63 -13.09 7.13 -5.72
CA SER A 63 -12.47 8.41 -5.34
C SER A 63 -11.34 8.82 -6.27
N CYS A 64 -10.47 7.87 -6.62
CA CYS A 64 -9.36 8.12 -7.55
C CYS A 64 -9.88 8.34 -8.96
N MET A 65 -10.84 7.53 -9.43
CA MET A 65 -11.48 7.68 -10.73
C MET A 65 -12.09 9.09 -10.90
N LEU A 66 -12.86 9.57 -9.92
CA LEU A 66 -13.49 10.89 -9.96
C LEU A 66 -12.47 12.04 -9.93
N ARG A 67 -11.24 11.75 -9.49
CA ARG A 67 -10.13 12.72 -9.42
C ARG A 67 -9.08 12.52 -10.52
N GLY A 68 -9.40 11.76 -11.57
CA GLY A 68 -8.51 11.54 -12.70
C GLY A 68 -7.59 10.30 -12.57
N GLY A 69 -7.99 9.30 -11.78
CA GLY A 69 -7.19 8.08 -11.58
C GLY A 69 -7.01 7.24 -12.85
N ASN A 70 -8.02 7.22 -13.72
CA ASN A 70 -7.94 6.50 -14.99
C ASN A 70 -6.95 7.18 -15.95
N GLU A 71 -6.98 8.50 -16.03
CA GLU A 71 -6.06 9.31 -16.82
C GLU A 71 -4.63 9.18 -16.28
N LEU A 72 -4.48 9.15 -14.96
CA LEU A 72 -3.20 8.92 -14.30
C LEU A 72 -2.64 7.52 -14.65
N TYR A 73 -3.48 6.49 -14.59
CA TYR A 73 -3.10 5.14 -14.98
C TYR A 73 -2.65 5.04 -16.44
N ALA A 74 -3.42 5.64 -17.35
CA ALA A 74 -3.07 5.70 -18.78
C ALA A 74 -1.73 6.45 -19.01
N HIS A 75 -1.50 7.53 -18.25
CA HIS A 75 -0.22 8.26 -18.29
C HIS A 75 0.94 7.36 -17.84
N VAL A 76 0.78 6.64 -16.72
CA VAL A 76 1.79 5.71 -16.19
C VAL A 76 2.10 4.59 -17.18
N GLN A 77 1.08 3.98 -17.80
CA GLN A 77 1.27 2.97 -18.83
C GLN A 77 2.11 3.50 -19.99
N LYS A 78 1.76 4.69 -20.49
CA LYS A 78 2.49 5.34 -21.60
C LYS A 78 3.92 5.69 -21.20
N ARG A 79 4.13 6.19 -19.99
CA ARG A 79 5.45 6.62 -19.49
C ARG A 79 6.41 5.45 -19.27
N LEU A 80 5.90 4.31 -18.78
CA LEU A 80 6.69 3.11 -18.53
C LEU A 80 6.78 2.17 -19.76
N GLY A 81 5.88 2.31 -20.73
CA GLY A 81 5.81 1.45 -21.91
C GLY A 81 5.41 0.01 -21.59
N ILE A 82 4.66 -0.22 -20.51
CA ILE A 82 4.21 -1.53 -20.07
C ILE A 82 2.71 -1.52 -19.75
N GLY A 83 2.09 -2.67 -19.93
CA GLY A 83 0.67 -2.89 -19.64
C GLY A 83 0.41 -3.31 -18.18
N ASN A 84 -0.87 -3.59 -17.90
CA ASN A 84 -1.28 -4.10 -16.58
C ASN A 84 -0.63 -5.46 -16.28
N LYS A 85 -0.09 -5.59 -15.07
CA LYS A 85 0.62 -6.79 -14.58
C LYS A 85 1.86 -7.17 -15.39
N GLU A 86 2.44 -6.21 -16.09
CA GLU A 86 3.67 -6.38 -16.84
C GLU A 86 4.88 -5.82 -16.08
N VAL A 87 6.05 -6.33 -16.46
CA VAL A 87 7.36 -5.90 -15.95
C VAL A 87 8.13 -5.27 -17.10
N SER A 88 8.76 -4.14 -16.84
CA SER A 88 9.63 -3.50 -17.85
C SER A 88 10.78 -4.43 -18.26
N PRO A 89 11.27 -4.34 -19.51
CA PRO A 89 12.36 -5.18 -19.99
C PRO A 89 13.63 -5.08 -19.14
N SER A 90 13.85 -3.93 -18.51
CA SER A 90 14.96 -3.72 -17.57
C SER A 90 14.77 -4.38 -16.19
N GLY A 91 13.58 -4.88 -15.88
CA GLY A 91 13.25 -5.36 -14.53
C GLY A 91 13.11 -4.24 -13.49
N THR A 92 13.20 -2.99 -13.89
CA THR A 92 13.16 -1.86 -12.94
C THR A 92 11.76 -1.58 -12.46
N PHE A 93 10.78 -1.54 -13.34
CA PHE A 93 9.39 -1.24 -13.01
C PHE A 93 8.47 -2.41 -13.31
N SER A 94 7.41 -2.52 -12.55
CA SER A 94 6.23 -3.29 -12.90
C SER A 94 4.98 -2.49 -12.56
N LEU A 95 3.93 -2.65 -13.34
CA LEU A 95 2.69 -1.88 -13.22
C LEU A 95 1.52 -2.80 -12.93
N GLU A 96 0.67 -2.38 -12.01
CA GLU A 96 -0.60 -3.02 -11.73
C GLU A 96 -1.67 -1.96 -11.51
N GLU A 97 -2.80 -2.13 -12.18
CA GLU A 97 -4.03 -1.44 -11.85
C GLU A 97 -4.67 -2.11 -10.65
N VAL A 98 -5.02 -1.34 -9.62
CA VAL A 98 -5.65 -1.86 -8.41
C VAL A 98 -6.95 -1.13 -8.11
N GLU A 99 -7.93 -1.88 -7.58
CA GLU A 99 -9.23 -1.30 -7.28
C GLU A 99 -9.19 -0.31 -6.11
N CYS A 100 -8.43 -0.59 -5.07
CA CYS A 100 -8.32 0.34 -3.95
C CYS A 100 -7.04 0.12 -3.13
N ILE A 101 -6.36 1.22 -2.80
CA ILE A 101 -5.21 1.22 -1.89
C ILE A 101 -5.53 1.90 -0.54
N GLY A 102 -6.76 2.36 -0.33
CA GLY A 102 -7.18 2.98 0.93
C GLY A 102 -6.77 4.44 1.12
N ALA A 103 -6.19 5.11 0.12
CA ALA A 103 -5.74 6.51 0.18
C ALA A 103 -6.76 7.50 -0.40
N CYS A 104 -8.05 7.32 -0.11
CA CYS A 104 -9.14 8.07 -0.74
C CYS A 104 -9.11 9.58 -0.44
N THR A 105 -8.60 9.99 0.72
CA THR A 105 -8.47 11.40 1.10
C THR A 105 -7.42 12.14 0.28
N GLY A 106 -6.44 11.41 -0.24
CA GLY A 106 -5.37 11.92 -1.10
C GLY A 106 -5.51 11.49 -2.56
N ALA A 107 -6.72 11.25 -3.05
CA ALA A 107 -6.95 10.86 -4.44
C ALA A 107 -6.54 11.96 -5.44
N PRO A 108 -6.01 11.62 -6.64
CA PRO A 108 -5.61 10.29 -7.10
C PRO A 108 -4.34 9.81 -6.40
N ALA A 109 -4.22 8.50 -6.23
CA ALA A 109 -3.11 7.93 -5.48
C ALA A 109 -2.53 6.68 -6.16
N MET A 110 -1.23 6.46 -5.96
CA MET A 110 -0.53 5.23 -6.32
C MET A 110 0.32 4.74 -5.16
N GLN A 111 0.69 3.48 -5.22
CA GLN A 111 1.64 2.87 -4.30
C GLN A 111 2.88 2.41 -5.08
N VAL A 112 4.06 2.70 -4.54
CA VAL A 112 5.33 2.18 -5.04
C VAL A 112 5.90 1.26 -3.97
N ASN A 113 5.92 -0.02 -4.23
CA ASN A 113 6.24 -1.06 -3.25
C ASN A 113 5.31 -1.00 -2.03
N PHE A 114 5.70 -0.30 -0.96
CA PHE A 114 4.93 -0.12 0.27
C PHE A 114 4.65 1.35 0.60
N ASP A 115 5.19 2.27 -0.20
CA ASP A 115 5.07 3.70 0.02
C ASP A 115 3.90 4.27 -0.78
N TYR A 116 3.07 5.08 -0.13
CA TYR A 116 1.91 5.72 -0.73
C TYR A 116 2.29 7.11 -1.26
N TYR A 117 1.83 7.39 -2.47
CA TYR A 117 1.96 8.69 -3.11
C TYR A 117 0.56 9.21 -3.45
N GLU A 118 0.24 10.36 -2.92
CA GLU A 118 -1.10 10.92 -2.93
C GLU A 118 -1.15 12.27 -3.66
N ASN A 119 -2.37 12.72 -4.00
CA ASN A 119 -2.60 14.01 -4.66
C ASN A 119 -1.81 14.16 -5.96
N LEU A 120 -1.81 13.08 -6.72
CA LEU A 120 -0.97 12.94 -7.91
C LEU A 120 -1.59 13.64 -9.11
N ASP A 121 -0.70 14.14 -9.95
CA ASP A 121 -0.93 14.57 -11.31
C ASP A 121 0.18 13.97 -12.20
N PRO A 122 0.05 14.01 -13.53
CA PRO A 122 1.06 13.44 -14.44
C PRO A 122 2.47 13.98 -14.18
N GLU A 123 2.61 15.27 -13.88
CA GLU A 123 3.90 15.94 -13.65
C GLU A 123 4.59 15.40 -12.39
N LYS A 124 3.84 15.22 -11.30
CA LYS A 124 4.39 14.62 -10.07
C LYS A 124 4.81 13.18 -10.26
N VAL A 125 4.02 12.41 -11.02
CA VAL A 125 4.37 11.03 -11.37
C VAL A 125 5.66 10.96 -12.16
N ASP A 126 5.84 11.83 -13.13
CA ASP A 126 7.09 11.89 -13.92
C ASP A 126 8.31 12.21 -13.05
N VAL A 127 8.18 13.15 -12.12
CA VAL A 127 9.24 13.48 -11.15
C VAL A 127 9.56 12.28 -10.25
N ILE A 128 8.55 11.56 -9.78
CA ILE A 128 8.73 10.35 -8.98
C ILE A 128 9.49 9.29 -9.79
N PHE A 129 9.11 9.06 -11.02
CA PHE A 129 9.76 8.05 -11.86
C PHE A 129 11.21 8.41 -12.22
N GLU A 130 11.52 9.67 -12.46
CA GLU A 130 12.89 10.13 -12.67
C GLU A 130 13.76 9.84 -11.43
N GLN A 131 13.25 10.16 -10.24
CA GLN A 131 13.98 9.89 -9.00
C GLN A 131 14.18 8.38 -8.78
N LEU A 132 13.17 7.55 -9.07
CA LEU A 132 13.27 6.10 -8.96
C LEU A 132 14.26 5.51 -9.96
N GLN A 133 14.33 6.06 -11.20
CA GLN A 133 15.33 5.66 -12.21
C GLN A 133 16.76 5.97 -11.74
N ASP A 134 16.96 7.09 -11.07
CA ASP A 134 18.23 7.47 -10.45
C ASP A 134 18.55 6.66 -9.17
N GLY A 135 17.68 5.73 -8.78
CA GLY A 135 17.84 4.93 -7.56
C GLY A 135 17.48 5.66 -6.27
N ARG A 136 16.92 6.86 -6.36
CA ARG A 136 16.44 7.64 -5.22
C ARG A 136 14.95 7.35 -5.01
N VAL A 137 14.58 6.90 -3.82
CA VAL A 137 13.17 6.72 -3.46
C VAL A 137 12.66 8.04 -2.88
N PRO A 138 11.72 8.73 -3.58
CA PRO A 138 11.14 9.96 -3.06
C PRO A 138 10.42 9.68 -1.74
N LYS A 139 10.54 10.59 -0.77
CA LYS A 139 9.75 10.46 0.45
C LYS A 139 8.27 10.67 0.12
N PRO A 140 7.39 9.75 0.48
CA PRO A 140 5.96 9.97 0.35
C PRO A 140 5.57 11.17 1.21
N VAL A 141 4.80 12.09 0.63
CA VAL A 141 4.21 13.21 1.38
C VAL A 141 2.75 12.82 1.65
N PRO A 142 2.42 12.34 2.84
CA PRO A 142 1.04 12.04 3.17
C PRO A 142 0.24 13.34 3.21
N VAL A 143 -0.89 13.37 2.51
CA VAL A 143 -1.81 14.53 2.50
C VAL A 143 -2.30 14.88 3.91
N ILE A 144 -2.26 13.91 4.82
CA ILE A 144 -2.80 14.03 6.17
C ILE A 144 -1.78 14.60 7.19
N SER A 145 -0.53 14.85 6.83
CA SER A 145 0.50 15.25 7.80
C SER A 145 0.33 16.65 8.42
N GLY A 146 -0.57 17.48 7.92
CA GLY A 146 -0.80 18.83 8.45
C GLY A 146 -2.26 19.20 8.69
N ALA A 147 -3.16 18.63 7.92
CA ALA A 147 -4.55 19.11 7.85
C ALA A 147 -5.49 18.54 8.92
N LEU A 148 -5.10 17.49 9.65
CA LEU A 148 -5.95 16.90 10.69
C LEU A 148 -6.00 17.69 12.00
N HIS A 149 -5.25 18.79 12.13
CA HIS A 149 -5.19 19.54 13.38
C HIS A 149 -5.74 20.97 13.34
N GLU A 150 -6.07 21.48 12.18
CA GLU A 150 -6.87 22.72 12.11
C GLU A 150 -8.35 22.35 12.24
N ARG A 151 -8.77 22.15 13.48
CA ARG A 151 -10.19 21.94 13.79
C ARG A 151 -10.97 23.19 13.41
N ASN A 152 -12.02 23.00 12.62
CA ASN A 152 -13.01 24.06 12.42
C ASN A 152 -13.57 24.43 13.80
N ALA A 153 -13.71 25.75 14.07
CA ALA A 153 -14.25 26.25 15.34
C ALA A 153 -15.64 25.68 15.68
N ASN A 154 -16.37 25.19 14.69
CA ASN A 154 -17.71 24.60 14.82
C ASN A 154 -17.71 23.06 14.84
N GLU A 155 -16.53 22.44 14.86
CA GLU A 155 -16.44 20.97 14.88
C GLU A 155 -16.85 20.41 16.24
N VAL A 156 -17.87 19.55 16.25
CA VAL A 156 -18.25 18.77 17.43
C VAL A 156 -17.44 17.48 17.45
N VAL A 157 -16.43 17.41 18.30
CA VAL A 157 -15.54 16.27 18.42
C VAL A 157 -16.16 15.21 19.30
N VAL A 158 -16.69 14.15 18.70
CA VAL A 158 -17.29 13.01 19.42
C VAL A 158 -16.33 11.81 19.44
N ILE A 159 -15.96 11.32 18.26
CA ILE A 159 -15.16 10.09 18.14
C ILE A 159 -13.68 10.37 18.40
N SER A 160 -13.15 11.49 17.87
CA SER A 160 -11.73 11.82 17.93
C SER A 160 -11.32 12.67 19.13
N LYS A 161 -12.21 12.89 20.12
CA LYS A 161 -11.93 13.74 21.28
C LYS A 161 -10.71 13.33 22.10
N ARG A 162 -10.28 12.06 21.95
CA ARG A 162 -9.10 11.51 22.63
C ARG A 162 -7.85 11.45 21.75
N PHE A 163 -7.94 11.85 20.49
CA PHE A 163 -6.77 11.89 19.61
C PHE A 163 -5.82 12.99 20.13
N GLY A 164 -4.55 12.65 20.27
CA GLY A 164 -3.54 13.56 20.81
C GLY A 164 -3.39 13.53 22.35
N ILE A 165 -4.23 12.80 23.10
CA ILE A 165 -3.99 12.55 24.52
C ILE A 165 -2.86 11.52 24.65
N PRO A 166 -1.75 11.82 25.33
CA PRO A 166 -0.69 10.85 25.59
C PRO A 166 -1.26 9.60 26.27
N ASN A 167 -0.81 8.42 25.82
CA ASN A 167 -1.27 7.13 26.34
C ASN A 167 -2.78 6.87 26.25
N SER A 168 -3.47 7.49 25.27
CA SER A 168 -4.94 7.34 25.09
C SER A 168 -5.42 5.89 24.91
N ARG A 169 -4.51 4.94 24.67
CA ARG A 169 -4.78 3.50 24.60
C ARG A 169 -4.78 2.81 25.98
N SER A 170 -4.32 3.50 27.03
CA SER A 170 -4.36 2.96 28.40
C SER A 170 -5.77 2.99 28.95
N ILE A 171 -6.17 1.93 29.68
CA ILE A 171 -7.46 1.85 30.36
C ILE A 171 -7.63 2.97 31.39
N ASP A 172 -6.57 3.35 32.07
CA ASP A 172 -6.60 4.40 33.09
C ASP A 172 -6.90 5.77 32.47
N VAL A 173 -6.29 6.07 31.33
CA VAL A 173 -6.58 7.29 30.56
C VAL A 173 -8.01 7.25 30.02
N TYR A 174 -8.47 6.08 29.58
CA TYR A 174 -9.83 5.89 29.08
C TYR A 174 -10.87 6.17 30.17
N LEU A 175 -10.69 5.63 31.38
CA LEU A 175 -11.57 5.83 32.51
C LEU A 175 -11.56 7.28 33.01
N LYS A 176 -10.38 7.91 33.07
CA LYS A 176 -10.23 9.32 33.46
C LYS A 176 -10.98 10.28 32.54
N HIS A 177 -11.15 9.92 31.28
CA HIS A 177 -11.87 10.70 30.27
C HIS A 177 -13.28 10.17 30.00
N GLU A 178 -13.98 9.75 31.07
CA GLU A 178 -15.39 9.33 31.05
C GLU A 178 -15.67 8.09 30.18
N GLY A 179 -14.66 7.23 29.97
CA GLY A 179 -14.87 5.94 29.37
C GLY A 179 -15.81 5.07 30.21
N TYR A 180 -16.71 4.37 29.55
CA TYR A 180 -17.76 3.51 30.18
C TYR A 180 -18.84 4.22 30.97
N GLN A 181 -18.92 5.54 31.02
CA GLN A 181 -20.00 6.22 31.71
C GLN A 181 -21.36 6.19 30.97
N GLY A 182 -21.38 5.69 29.73
CA GLY A 182 -22.59 5.50 28.93
C GLY A 182 -23.11 4.06 28.90
N LEU A 183 -22.55 3.17 29.71
CA LEU A 183 -23.03 1.81 29.94
C LEU A 183 -23.78 1.73 31.28
#